data_7848d368c3d6c639a56a174c23161de4
#
_entry.id   7848d368c3d6c639a56a174c23161de4
#
_cell.length_a   1.000
_cell.length_b   1.000
_cell.length_c   1.000
_cell.angle_alpha   90.00
_cell.angle_beta   90.00
_cell.angle_gamma   90.00
#
_symmetry.space_group_name_H-M   'P 1'
#
loop_
_entity.id
_entity.type
_entity.pdbx_description
1 polymer ?
#
loop_
_entity_poly.entity_id
_entity_poly.type
_entity_poly.pdbx_seq_one_letter_code
_entity_poly.pdbx_strand_id
1 'polypeptide(L)'
;EFDNIYNKSAVSKIIKNYISKNCFYNIDIIEEHNIKLKFISVNEDYKSYEPMSFTNTSLYNIIFEKWDTNDEFELATLKNQLNYNFLFIPVIKIKRKGIFNHCLDWKIGDFSYWTPTKEELIEIGKEWMITKELLKKGIKVTKVKFGKSFRNSNNLPKQSKTKYIHLRPHGINSYDYDLKYLEYSNGETQITKQSFWLNKEFINALLKNNKW
;
A
#
# COMPACT_ATOMS: atom_id res chain seq x y z
N GLU A 1 -12.94 24.50 -13.47
CA GLU A 1 -11.70 23.98 -12.81
C GLU A 1 -11.96 22.90 -11.75
N PHE A 2 -13.21 22.55 -11.45
CA PHE A 2 -13.58 21.54 -10.44
C PHE A 2 -13.92 20.14 -10.99
N ASP A 3 -13.90 19.94 -12.29
CA ASP A 3 -14.34 18.69 -12.93
C ASP A 3 -13.37 17.49 -12.76
N ASN A 4 -12.20 17.70 -12.20
CA ASN A 4 -11.17 16.65 -11.98
C ASN A 4 -10.97 16.24 -10.50
N ILE A 5 -11.85 16.64 -9.59
CA ILE A 5 -11.73 16.37 -8.14
C ILE A 5 -11.97 14.88 -7.78
N TYR A 6 -12.47 14.09 -8.72
CA TYR A 6 -12.63 12.63 -8.51
C TYR A 6 -11.31 11.84 -8.46
N ASN A 7 -10.18 12.50 -8.71
CA ASN A 7 -8.87 11.87 -8.63
C ASN A 7 -8.37 11.83 -7.17
N LYS A 8 -8.05 10.64 -6.68
CA LYS A 8 -7.52 10.39 -5.32
C LYS A 8 -6.30 11.29 -4.99
N SER A 9 -5.48 11.60 -5.99
CA SER A 9 -4.32 12.49 -5.86
C SER A 9 -4.70 13.97 -5.68
N ALA A 10 -5.80 14.43 -6.27
CA ALA A 10 -6.27 15.80 -6.13
C ALA A 10 -6.75 16.07 -4.70
N VAL A 11 -7.52 15.15 -4.11
CA VAL A 11 -7.96 15.25 -2.70
C VAL A 11 -6.77 15.30 -1.76
N SER A 12 -5.76 14.43 -1.95
CA SER A 12 -4.54 14.46 -1.15
C SER A 12 -3.79 15.80 -1.26
N LYS A 13 -3.72 16.38 -2.45
CA LYS A 13 -3.12 17.72 -2.67
C LYS A 13 -3.89 18.82 -1.97
N ILE A 14 -5.22 18.80 -2.06
CA ILE A 14 -6.08 19.82 -1.41
C ILE A 14 -5.90 19.76 0.10
N ILE A 15 -5.93 18.55 0.68
CA ILE A 15 -5.76 18.38 2.13
C ILE A 15 -4.36 18.78 2.58
N LYS A 16 -3.31 18.40 1.85
CA LYS A 16 -1.94 18.83 2.13
C LYS A 16 -1.82 20.35 2.09
N ASN A 17 -2.37 21.00 1.05
CA ASN A 17 -2.37 22.46 0.93
C ASN A 17 -3.17 23.13 2.04
N TYR A 18 -4.27 22.54 2.48
CA TYR A 18 -5.06 23.06 3.59
C TYR A 18 -4.29 22.97 4.90
N ILE A 19 -3.68 21.83 5.18
CA ILE A 19 -2.84 21.61 6.37
C ILE A 19 -1.68 22.61 6.36
N SER A 20 -0.97 22.77 5.23
CA SER A 20 0.18 23.70 5.15
C SER A 20 -0.21 25.17 5.32
N LYS A 21 -1.42 25.57 4.92
CA LYS A 21 -1.88 26.96 5.02
C LYS A 21 -2.50 27.31 6.37
N ASN A 22 -3.10 26.34 7.06
CA ASN A 22 -3.92 26.58 8.24
C ASN A 22 -3.36 25.96 9.53
N CYS A 23 -2.39 25.06 9.43
CA CYS A 23 -1.69 24.54 10.60
C CYS A 23 -0.37 25.30 10.73
N PHE A 24 -0.08 25.80 11.92
CA PHE A 24 1.20 26.43 12.27
C PHE A 24 2.41 25.46 12.16
N TYR A 25 2.15 24.20 11.83
CA TYR A 25 3.18 23.20 11.59
C TYR A 25 3.56 23.22 10.11
N ASN A 26 4.77 23.68 9.85
CA ASN A 26 5.37 23.62 8.54
C ASN A 26 5.37 22.18 8.04
N ILE A 27 5.04 21.93 6.78
CA ILE A 27 5.16 20.59 6.17
C ILE A 27 6.59 20.06 6.31
N ASP A 28 7.57 20.96 6.34
CA ASP A 28 8.97 20.66 6.56
C ASP A 28 9.20 19.90 7.89
N ILE A 29 8.48 20.22 8.96
CA ILE A 29 8.55 19.50 10.26
C ILE A 29 8.09 18.05 10.12
N ILE A 30 7.08 17.78 9.28
CA ILE A 30 6.59 16.42 9.04
C ILE A 30 7.68 15.59 8.33
N GLU A 31 8.39 16.20 7.39
CA GLU A 31 9.49 15.55 6.67
C GLU A 31 10.74 15.40 7.56
N GLU A 32 11.09 16.43 8.33
CA GLU A 32 12.21 16.40 9.29
C GLU A 32 12.06 15.31 10.36
N HIS A 33 10.82 15.00 10.78
CA HIS A 33 10.54 13.94 11.76
C HIS A 33 10.25 12.58 11.14
N ASN A 34 10.59 12.37 9.86
CA ASN A 34 10.35 11.12 9.13
C ASN A 34 8.87 10.67 9.17
N ILE A 35 7.92 11.62 9.11
CA ILE A 35 6.50 11.31 9.14
C ILE A 35 5.96 11.22 7.70
N LYS A 36 5.34 10.10 7.36
CA LYS A 36 4.62 9.92 6.09
C LYS A 36 3.11 10.03 6.28
N LEU A 37 2.50 10.97 5.59
CA LEU A 37 1.05 11.13 5.57
C LEU A 37 0.44 10.07 4.66
N LYS A 38 -0.57 9.36 5.15
CA LYS A 38 -1.33 8.34 4.42
C LYS A 38 -2.83 8.62 4.53
N PHE A 39 -3.46 8.90 3.40
CA PHE A 39 -4.91 9.11 3.32
C PHE A 39 -5.62 7.78 3.16
N ILE A 40 -6.45 7.42 4.12
CA ILE A 40 -7.16 6.15 4.17
C ILE A 40 -8.65 6.40 3.95
N SER A 41 -9.21 5.88 2.85
CA SER A 41 -10.65 5.92 2.62
C SER A 41 -11.36 4.94 3.54
N VAL A 42 -12.25 5.43 4.40
CA VAL A 42 -12.98 4.67 5.42
C VAL A 42 -14.48 4.92 5.34
N ASN A 43 -15.27 4.01 5.88
CA ASN A 43 -16.69 4.25 6.16
C ASN A 43 -16.89 5.00 7.49
N GLU A 44 -18.14 5.24 7.87
CA GLU A 44 -18.52 5.94 9.11
C GLU A 44 -18.07 5.18 10.38
N ASP A 45 -17.85 3.86 10.30
CA ASP A 45 -17.32 3.03 11.40
C ASP A 45 -15.78 2.96 11.42
N TYR A 46 -15.09 3.82 10.67
CA TYR A 46 -13.63 3.80 10.48
C TYR A 46 -13.08 2.49 9.90
N LYS A 47 -13.90 1.73 9.16
CA LYS A 47 -13.43 0.55 8.44
C LYS A 47 -12.93 0.96 7.07
N SER A 48 -11.67 0.65 6.79
CA SER A 48 -11.04 0.93 5.51
C SER A 48 -11.76 0.21 4.36
N TYR A 49 -11.94 0.88 3.24
CA TYR A 49 -12.46 0.26 2.02
C TYR A 49 -11.45 -0.63 1.31
N GLU A 50 -10.17 -0.32 1.44
CA GLU A 50 -9.09 -1.00 0.73
C GLU A 50 -7.80 -1.08 1.58
N PRO A 51 -6.88 -2.00 1.29
CA PRO A 51 -5.55 -2.01 1.85
C PRO A 51 -4.78 -0.76 1.43
N MET A 52 -3.70 -0.42 2.17
CA MET A 52 -2.82 0.71 1.86
C MET A 52 -1.59 0.25 1.09
N SER A 53 -1.34 0.86 -0.07
CA SER A 53 -0.14 0.56 -0.86
C SER A 53 1.09 1.30 -0.35
N PHE A 54 2.22 0.61 -0.42
CA PHE A 54 3.54 1.21 -0.45
C PHE A 54 3.92 1.60 -1.89
N THR A 55 5.13 2.11 -2.11
CA THR A 55 5.62 2.40 -3.46
C THR A 55 5.81 1.10 -4.24
N ASN A 56 5.81 1.21 -5.58
CA ASN A 56 6.07 0.06 -6.44
C ASN A 56 7.43 -0.56 -6.11
N THR A 57 7.47 -1.87 -6.13
CA THR A 57 8.69 -2.65 -5.93
C THR A 57 8.91 -3.57 -7.13
N SER A 58 10.16 -3.74 -7.55
CA SER A 58 10.51 -4.74 -8.54
C SER A 58 10.55 -6.12 -7.89
N LEU A 59 9.83 -7.06 -8.46
CA LEU A 59 9.87 -8.46 -8.02
C LEU A 59 11.28 -9.06 -8.17
N TYR A 60 12.02 -8.62 -9.20
CA TYR A 60 13.42 -8.98 -9.38
C TYR A 60 14.28 -8.51 -8.21
N ASN A 61 14.13 -7.27 -7.77
CA ASN A 61 14.92 -6.73 -6.66
C ASN A 61 14.65 -7.51 -5.35
N ILE A 62 13.40 -7.85 -5.05
CA ILE A 62 13.03 -8.61 -3.86
C ILE A 62 13.84 -9.91 -3.73
N ILE A 63 14.19 -10.56 -4.86
CA ILE A 63 14.96 -11.81 -4.87
C ILE A 63 16.36 -11.63 -4.25
N PHE A 64 16.97 -10.46 -4.47
CA PHE A 64 18.33 -10.16 -4.02
C PHE A 64 18.39 -9.35 -2.72
N GLU A 65 17.35 -8.58 -2.41
CA GLU A 65 17.25 -7.82 -1.17
C GLU A 65 17.36 -8.72 0.07
N LYS A 66 17.84 -8.13 1.17
CA LYS A 66 17.93 -8.78 2.50
C LYS A 66 17.07 -8.03 3.50
N TRP A 67 16.35 -8.75 4.35
CA TRP A 67 15.55 -8.12 5.41
C TRP A 67 16.44 -7.61 6.53
N ASP A 68 17.41 -8.42 6.96
CA ASP A 68 18.37 -8.08 8.01
C ASP A 68 19.77 -7.97 7.41
N THR A 69 20.22 -6.74 7.21
CA THR A 69 21.54 -6.38 6.72
C THR A 69 21.89 -4.97 7.18
N ASN A 70 23.18 -4.71 7.33
CA ASN A 70 23.71 -3.36 7.56
C ASN A 70 24.10 -2.67 6.24
N ASP A 71 24.00 -3.36 5.11
CA ASP A 71 24.25 -2.79 3.80
C ASP A 71 22.95 -2.19 3.27
N GLU A 72 22.92 -0.86 3.16
CA GLU A 72 21.77 -0.10 2.69
C GLU A 72 21.36 -0.46 1.25
N PHE A 73 22.32 -0.85 0.41
CA PHE A 73 22.07 -1.25 -0.99
C PHE A 73 21.37 -2.61 -1.10
N GLU A 74 21.57 -3.47 -0.10
CA GLU A 74 20.94 -4.77 -0.05
C GLU A 74 19.64 -4.80 0.78
N LEU A 75 19.38 -3.73 1.53
CA LEU A 75 18.25 -3.66 2.44
C LEU A 75 16.92 -3.71 1.68
N ALA A 76 16.01 -4.54 2.15
CA ALA A 76 14.68 -4.67 1.56
C ALA A 76 13.98 -3.31 1.43
N THR A 77 13.59 -2.98 0.20
CA THR A 77 12.88 -1.74 -0.12
C THR A 77 11.66 -1.51 0.78
N LEU A 78 10.93 -2.58 1.10
CA LEU A 78 9.81 -2.50 2.03
C LEU A 78 10.26 -2.13 3.45
N LYS A 79 11.35 -2.73 3.95
CA LYS A 79 11.88 -2.41 5.30
C LYS A 79 12.29 -0.96 5.39
N ASN A 80 12.96 -0.44 4.36
CA ASN A 80 13.28 0.97 4.24
C ASN A 80 12.03 1.87 4.31
N GLN A 81 10.94 1.46 3.65
CA GLN A 81 9.68 2.21 3.70
C GLN A 81 8.98 2.12 5.06
N LEU A 82 9.25 1.10 5.86
CA LEU A 82 8.72 0.91 7.20
C LEU A 82 9.52 1.62 8.29
N ASN A 83 10.69 2.18 7.97
CA ASN A 83 11.48 3.00 8.89
C ASN A 83 10.90 4.41 9.13
N TYR A 84 9.77 4.72 8.50
CA TYR A 84 9.05 5.97 8.70
C TYR A 84 7.98 5.84 9.78
N ASN A 85 7.68 6.96 10.39
CA ASN A 85 6.45 7.15 11.16
C ASN A 85 5.30 7.44 10.20
N PHE A 86 4.12 6.89 10.46
CA PHE A 86 2.95 7.08 9.60
C PHE A 86 1.87 7.85 10.34
N LEU A 87 1.38 8.92 9.73
CA LEU A 87 0.18 9.60 10.16
C LEU A 87 -0.94 9.25 9.18
N PHE A 88 -1.87 8.43 9.65
CA PHE A 88 -3.06 8.09 8.89
C PHE A 88 -4.11 9.18 9.04
N ILE A 89 -4.61 9.65 7.92
CA ILE A 89 -5.66 10.64 7.80
C ILE A 89 -6.89 9.93 7.21
N PRO A 90 -7.85 9.53 8.05
CA PRO A 90 -9.08 8.90 7.58
C PRO A 90 -9.91 9.89 6.75
N VAL A 91 -10.29 9.47 5.56
CA VAL A 91 -11.25 10.20 4.71
C VAL A 91 -12.55 9.41 4.71
N ILE A 92 -13.52 9.90 5.47
CA ILE A 92 -14.82 9.26 5.64
C ILE A 92 -15.65 9.46 4.39
N LYS A 93 -16.07 8.36 3.78
CA LYS A 93 -16.87 8.32 2.56
C LYS A 93 -18.08 7.42 2.75
N ILE A 94 -19.22 7.84 2.25
CA ILE A 94 -20.44 7.05 2.26
C ILE A 94 -20.56 6.33 0.92
N LYS A 95 -20.71 5.01 0.95
CA LYS A 95 -20.89 4.20 -0.25
C LYS A 95 -22.30 3.63 -0.30
N ARG A 96 -23.06 4.02 -1.34
CA ARG A 96 -24.41 3.50 -1.60
C ARG A 96 -24.46 2.84 -2.95
N LYS A 97 -24.99 1.61 -3.04
CA LYS A 97 -25.09 0.81 -4.29
C LYS A 97 -23.78 0.76 -5.08
N GLY A 98 -22.63 0.66 -4.38
CA GLY A 98 -21.32 0.58 -5.02
C GLY A 98 -20.67 1.92 -5.37
N ILE A 99 -21.39 3.04 -5.27
CA ILE A 99 -20.93 4.39 -5.63
C ILE A 99 -20.66 5.20 -4.35
N PHE A 100 -19.55 5.91 -4.32
CA PHE A 100 -19.26 6.86 -3.23
C PHE A 100 -20.07 8.15 -3.40
N ASN A 101 -20.42 8.77 -2.27
CA ASN A 101 -21.00 10.12 -2.25
C ASN A 101 -20.05 11.14 -2.89
N HIS A 102 -20.58 12.34 -3.19
CA HIS A 102 -19.79 13.38 -3.79
C HIS A 102 -18.59 13.77 -2.91
N CYS A 103 -17.46 14.12 -3.52
CA CYS A 103 -16.22 14.40 -2.77
C CYS A 103 -16.33 15.61 -1.83
N LEU A 104 -17.22 16.54 -2.09
CA LEU A 104 -17.52 17.67 -1.20
C LEU A 104 -18.20 17.26 0.11
N ASP A 105 -18.80 16.07 0.15
CA ASP A 105 -19.42 15.50 1.35
C ASP A 105 -18.46 14.63 2.16
N TRP A 106 -17.21 14.45 1.70
CA TRP A 106 -16.23 13.65 2.43
C TRP A 106 -15.76 14.42 3.66
N LYS A 107 -15.56 13.70 4.75
CA LYS A 107 -15.12 14.28 6.02
C LYS A 107 -13.75 13.72 6.39
N ILE A 108 -12.95 14.54 7.05
CA ILE A 108 -11.71 14.08 7.68
C ILE A 108 -12.07 13.54 9.06
N GLY A 109 -11.62 12.34 9.34
CA GLY A 109 -11.78 11.70 10.65
C GLY A 109 -10.59 11.94 11.57
N ASP A 110 -10.64 11.33 12.76
CA ASP A 110 -9.58 11.41 13.76
C ASP A 110 -8.29 10.80 13.21
N PHE A 111 -7.19 11.50 13.39
CA PHE A 111 -5.88 11.02 12.93
C PHE A 111 -5.42 9.83 13.78
N SER A 112 -4.65 8.96 13.17
CA SER A 112 -4.05 7.82 13.85
C SER A 112 -2.57 7.74 13.51
N TYR A 113 -1.74 7.59 14.53
CA TYR A 113 -0.29 7.52 14.38
C TYR A 113 0.19 6.08 14.49
N TRP A 114 1.13 5.68 13.65
CA TRP A 114 1.72 4.36 13.68
C TRP A 114 3.22 4.42 13.39
N THR A 115 4.00 3.93 14.32
CA THR A 115 5.41 3.58 14.14
C THR A 115 5.49 2.06 14.23
N PRO A 116 6.01 1.38 13.21
CA PRO A 116 6.17 -0.07 13.26
C PRO A 116 7.02 -0.50 14.46
N THR A 117 6.49 -1.37 15.30
CA THR A 117 7.25 -1.93 16.43
C THR A 117 8.28 -2.96 15.95
N LYS A 118 9.25 -3.30 16.80
CA LYS A 118 10.23 -4.35 16.49
C LYS A 118 9.54 -5.69 16.22
N GLU A 119 8.54 -6.03 17.00
CA GLU A 119 7.75 -7.26 16.86
C GLU A 119 6.99 -7.27 15.55
N GLU A 120 6.37 -6.15 15.17
CA GLU A 120 5.67 -6.02 13.87
C GLU A 120 6.66 -6.16 12.71
N LEU A 121 7.84 -5.53 12.79
CA LEU A 121 8.88 -5.64 11.77
C LEU A 121 9.38 -7.07 11.60
N ILE A 122 9.52 -7.84 12.69
CA ILE A 122 9.88 -9.27 12.63
C ILE A 122 8.80 -10.07 11.89
N GLU A 123 7.54 -9.88 12.25
CA GLU A 123 6.45 -10.63 11.61
C GLU A 123 6.25 -10.22 10.14
N ILE A 124 6.34 -8.94 9.82
CA ILE A 124 6.33 -8.44 8.44
C ILE A 124 7.49 -9.03 7.64
N GLY A 125 8.67 -9.13 8.26
CA GLY A 125 9.85 -9.75 7.66
C GLY A 125 9.63 -11.23 7.32
N LYS A 126 8.95 -11.98 8.16
CA LYS A 126 8.57 -13.36 7.88
C LYS A 126 7.64 -13.47 6.66
N GLU A 127 6.62 -12.63 6.57
CA GLU A 127 5.69 -12.59 5.43
C GLU A 127 6.40 -12.15 4.13
N TRP A 128 7.32 -11.18 4.24
CA TRP A 128 8.18 -10.77 3.13
C TRP A 128 9.09 -11.91 2.66
N MET A 129 9.70 -12.66 3.59
CA MET A 129 10.58 -13.78 3.27
C MET A 129 9.83 -14.89 2.54
N ILE A 130 8.61 -15.24 2.96
CA ILE A 130 7.75 -16.21 2.25
C ILE A 130 7.53 -15.76 0.81
N THR A 131 7.25 -14.48 0.61
CA THR A 131 7.07 -13.88 -0.72
C THR A 131 8.34 -14.01 -1.55
N LYS A 132 9.51 -13.67 -0.99
CA LYS A 132 10.81 -13.78 -1.64
C LYS A 132 11.11 -15.22 -2.09
N GLU A 133 10.89 -16.20 -1.23
CA GLU A 133 11.14 -17.60 -1.57
C GLU A 133 10.22 -18.13 -2.69
N LEU A 134 8.98 -17.64 -2.75
CA LEU A 134 8.09 -17.95 -3.87
C LEU A 134 8.57 -17.30 -5.18
N LEU A 135 9.07 -16.06 -5.11
CA LEU A 135 9.64 -15.37 -6.28
C LEU A 135 10.86 -16.12 -6.84
N LYS A 136 11.75 -16.59 -5.97
CA LYS A 136 12.92 -17.39 -6.36
C LYS A 136 12.54 -18.72 -7.03
N LYS A 137 11.49 -19.37 -6.56
CA LYS A 137 10.97 -20.63 -7.11
C LYS A 137 10.21 -20.46 -8.43
N GLY A 138 9.92 -19.23 -8.82
CA GLY A 138 9.08 -18.88 -9.95
C GLY A 138 7.60 -18.78 -9.58
N ILE A 139 6.96 -17.72 -10.07
CA ILE A 139 5.52 -17.47 -9.87
C ILE A 139 4.74 -18.24 -10.93
N LYS A 140 3.70 -18.93 -10.51
CA LYS A 140 2.72 -19.54 -11.43
C LYS A 140 1.60 -18.54 -11.69
N VAL A 141 1.46 -18.09 -12.94
CA VAL A 141 0.36 -17.23 -13.38
C VAL A 141 -0.64 -18.07 -14.15
N THR A 142 -1.91 -18.03 -13.72
CA THR A 142 -3.02 -18.77 -14.36
C THR A 142 -4.14 -17.80 -14.71
N LYS A 143 -4.79 -18.04 -15.86
CA LYS A 143 -6.02 -17.33 -16.23
C LYS A 143 -7.19 -17.94 -15.49
N VAL A 144 -7.91 -17.13 -14.73
CA VAL A 144 -9.12 -17.55 -14.02
C VAL A 144 -10.32 -16.75 -14.50
N LYS A 145 -11.48 -17.39 -14.63
CA LYS A 145 -12.73 -16.75 -15.03
C LYS A 145 -13.18 -15.76 -13.94
N PHE A 146 -13.53 -14.56 -14.34
CA PHE A 146 -14.05 -13.52 -13.46
C PHE A 146 -15.26 -12.83 -14.10
N GLY A 147 -16.45 -13.22 -13.71
CA GLY A 147 -17.69 -12.81 -14.38
C GLY A 147 -17.70 -13.24 -15.85
N LYS A 148 -17.86 -12.25 -16.75
CA LYS A 148 -17.84 -12.45 -18.21
C LYS A 148 -16.43 -12.36 -18.83
N SER A 149 -15.38 -12.07 -18.02
CA SER A 149 -14.00 -11.90 -18.47
C SER A 149 -13.04 -12.88 -17.80
N PHE A 150 -11.75 -12.80 -18.15
CA PHE A 150 -10.68 -13.53 -17.51
C PHE A 150 -9.71 -12.56 -16.84
N ARG A 151 -9.13 -12.97 -15.72
CA ARG A 151 -8.03 -12.24 -15.07
C ARG A 151 -6.87 -13.18 -14.78
N ASN A 152 -5.65 -12.62 -14.74
CA ASN A 152 -4.50 -13.34 -14.28
C ASN A 152 -4.56 -13.49 -12.75
N SER A 153 -4.35 -14.71 -12.27
CA SER A 153 -4.16 -15.03 -10.85
C SER A 153 -2.77 -15.61 -10.69
N ASN A 154 -2.16 -15.42 -9.54
CA ASN A 154 -0.86 -15.96 -9.23
C ASN A 154 -0.88 -16.67 -7.86
N ASN A 155 0.19 -17.40 -7.55
CA ASN A 155 0.37 -18.15 -6.32
C ASN A 155 1.02 -17.36 -5.18
N LEU A 156 1.20 -16.04 -5.31
CA LEU A 156 1.68 -15.19 -4.22
C LEU A 156 0.68 -15.15 -3.06
N PRO A 157 1.16 -14.96 -1.81
CA PRO A 157 0.29 -14.88 -0.65
C PRO A 157 -0.74 -13.76 -0.82
N LYS A 158 -2.01 -14.11 -0.61
CA LYS A 158 -3.14 -13.17 -0.67
C LYS A 158 -3.39 -12.58 0.71
N GLN A 159 -4.04 -11.42 0.78
CA GLN A 159 -4.43 -10.76 2.03
C GLN A 159 -5.07 -11.70 3.06
N SER A 160 -5.87 -12.67 2.61
CA SER A 160 -6.52 -13.64 3.51
C SER A 160 -5.56 -14.69 4.12
N LYS A 161 -4.30 -14.71 3.70
CA LYS A 161 -3.27 -15.67 4.15
C LYS A 161 -2.12 -14.99 4.89
N THR A 162 -2.17 -13.67 5.03
CA THR A 162 -1.17 -12.85 5.72
C THR A 162 -1.84 -11.95 6.74
N LYS A 163 -1.14 -11.57 7.78
CA LYS A 163 -1.64 -10.68 8.82
C LYS A 163 -1.37 -9.22 8.48
N TYR A 164 -0.16 -8.91 8.02
CA TYR A 164 0.32 -7.54 7.86
C TYR A 164 0.37 -7.10 6.41
N ILE A 165 1.00 -7.86 5.52
CA ILE A 165 1.31 -7.44 4.15
C ILE A 165 0.99 -8.49 3.11
N HIS A 166 0.74 -8.04 1.89
CA HIS A 166 0.67 -8.91 0.70
C HIS A 166 1.09 -8.13 -0.55
N LEU A 167 1.54 -8.85 -1.59
CA LEU A 167 1.76 -8.27 -2.91
C LEU A 167 0.46 -8.18 -3.69
N ARG A 168 0.32 -7.07 -4.44
CA ARG A 168 -0.86 -6.82 -5.25
C ARG A 168 -0.49 -6.01 -6.50
N PRO A 169 -1.15 -6.24 -7.67
CA PRO A 169 -0.94 -5.44 -8.86
C PRO A 169 -1.09 -3.95 -8.60
N HIS A 170 -0.10 -3.18 -9.04
CA HIS A 170 -0.04 -1.74 -8.90
C HIS A 170 0.60 -1.08 -10.13
N GLY A 171 0.39 -1.66 -11.30
CA GLY A 171 0.76 -1.07 -12.58
C GLY A 171 -0.28 -0.04 -13.05
N ILE A 172 0.09 0.77 -14.03
CA ILE A 172 -0.79 1.76 -14.66
C ILE A 172 -1.98 1.05 -15.35
N ASN A 173 -1.72 -0.12 -15.93
CA ASN A 173 -2.72 -0.99 -16.56
C ASN A 173 -2.26 -2.45 -16.50
N SER A 174 -3.05 -3.36 -17.05
CA SER A 174 -2.78 -4.81 -17.03
C SER A 174 -1.55 -5.23 -17.85
N TYR A 175 -1.02 -4.37 -18.70
CA TYR A 175 0.15 -4.60 -19.56
C TYR A 175 1.42 -3.93 -19.03
N ASP A 176 1.33 -3.21 -17.91
CA ASP A 176 2.50 -2.61 -17.25
C ASP A 176 3.26 -3.68 -16.46
N TYR A 177 3.99 -4.53 -17.20
CA TYR A 177 4.70 -5.68 -16.63
C TYR A 177 5.98 -5.28 -15.90
N ASP A 178 6.38 -6.12 -14.93
CA ASP A 178 7.72 -6.10 -14.34
C ASP A 178 8.70 -6.76 -15.32
N LEU A 179 9.31 -5.94 -16.18
CA LEU A 179 10.18 -6.41 -17.26
C LEU A 179 11.43 -7.10 -16.74
N LYS A 180 12.00 -6.64 -15.61
CA LYS A 180 13.17 -7.27 -15.01
C LYS A 180 12.85 -8.68 -14.50
N TYR A 181 11.67 -8.86 -13.92
CA TYR A 181 11.24 -10.18 -13.47
C TYR A 181 10.87 -11.09 -14.63
N LEU A 182 10.28 -10.54 -15.70
CA LEU A 182 10.01 -11.28 -16.93
C LEU A 182 11.29 -11.81 -17.55
N GLU A 183 12.34 -10.97 -17.64
CA GLU A 183 13.67 -11.38 -18.12
C GLU A 183 14.29 -12.46 -17.21
N TYR A 184 14.26 -12.27 -15.90
CA TYR A 184 14.74 -13.25 -14.92
C TYR A 184 14.06 -14.61 -15.07
N SER A 185 12.78 -14.64 -15.40
CA SER A 185 12.01 -15.87 -15.63
C SER A 185 12.13 -16.42 -17.07
N ASN A 186 13.12 -15.98 -17.84
CA ASN A 186 13.33 -16.35 -19.26
C ASN A 186 12.07 -16.12 -20.13
N GLY A 187 11.29 -15.10 -19.83
CA GLY A 187 10.07 -14.79 -20.57
C GLY A 187 8.83 -15.59 -20.17
N GLU A 188 8.95 -16.52 -19.20
CA GLU A 188 7.85 -17.42 -18.85
C GLU A 188 6.75 -16.74 -18.00
N THR A 189 7.11 -15.69 -17.22
CA THR A 189 6.20 -15.11 -16.24
C THR A 189 5.88 -13.66 -16.54
N GLN A 190 4.79 -13.43 -17.27
CA GLN A 190 4.23 -12.08 -17.45
C GLN A 190 3.38 -11.68 -16.25
N ILE A 191 3.91 -10.85 -15.38
CA ILE A 191 3.21 -10.31 -14.22
C ILE A 191 3.26 -8.78 -14.23
N THR A 192 2.11 -8.15 -13.99
CA THR A 192 2.01 -6.69 -13.85
C THR A 192 2.86 -6.25 -12.66
N LYS A 193 3.44 -5.05 -12.72
CA LYS A 193 4.14 -4.42 -11.59
C LYS A 193 3.34 -4.54 -10.30
N GLN A 194 4.02 -4.77 -9.21
CA GLN A 194 3.43 -5.04 -7.91
C GLN A 194 3.86 -3.98 -6.89
N SER A 195 3.07 -3.84 -5.83
CA SER A 195 3.49 -3.19 -4.60
C SER A 195 3.17 -4.09 -3.43
N PHE A 196 3.89 -3.92 -2.33
CA PHE A 196 3.40 -4.39 -1.04
C PHE A 196 2.24 -3.50 -0.58
N TRP A 197 1.26 -4.13 0.04
CA TRP A 197 0.09 -3.48 0.60
C TRP A 197 -0.06 -3.90 2.06
N LEU A 198 -0.27 -2.92 2.93
CA LEU A 198 -0.63 -3.16 4.32
C LEU A 198 -2.08 -3.66 4.37
N ASN A 199 -2.30 -4.76 5.07
CA ASN A 199 -3.59 -5.44 5.10
C ASN A 199 -4.68 -4.58 5.72
N LYS A 200 -5.86 -4.65 5.16
CA LYS A 200 -7.03 -3.86 5.58
C LYS A 200 -7.39 -4.08 7.05
N GLU A 201 -7.37 -5.31 7.53
CA GLU A 201 -7.71 -5.63 8.91
C GLU A 201 -6.69 -5.05 9.90
N PHE A 202 -5.40 -5.04 9.53
CA PHE A 202 -4.38 -4.39 10.33
C PHE A 202 -4.57 -2.87 10.37
N ILE A 203 -4.87 -2.24 9.23
CA ILE A 203 -5.20 -0.81 9.18
C ILE A 203 -6.40 -0.49 10.06
N ASN A 204 -7.46 -1.31 9.99
CA ASN A 204 -8.66 -1.13 10.83
C ASN A 204 -8.34 -1.19 12.33
N ALA A 205 -7.43 -2.08 12.73
CA ALA A 205 -6.97 -2.15 14.12
C ALA A 205 -6.20 -0.89 14.54
N LEU A 206 -5.30 -0.39 13.68
CA LEU A 206 -4.56 0.85 13.94
C LEU A 206 -5.49 2.06 14.07
N LEU A 207 -6.44 2.21 13.16
CA LEU A 207 -7.41 3.34 13.19
C LEU A 207 -8.34 3.28 14.41
N LYS A 208 -8.56 2.11 14.98
CA LYS A 208 -9.40 1.94 16.16
C LYS A 208 -8.66 2.22 17.46
N ASN A 209 -7.40 1.79 17.56
CA ASN A 209 -6.63 1.76 18.81
C ASN A 209 -5.78 3.03 19.03
N ASN A 210 -5.42 3.76 17.97
CA ASN A 210 -4.48 4.89 18.04
C ASN A 210 -5.18 6.22 17.73
N LYS A 211 -6.38 6.42 18.21
CA LYS A 211 -7.06 7.72 18.14
C LYS A 211 -6.36 8.72 19.07
N TRP A 212 -6.07 9.90 18.53
CA TRP A 212 -5.59 11.08 19.24
C TRP A 212 -6.78 11.92 19.68
#